data_89438f0a217ece7b1561777d19195b14
#
_entry.id   89438f0a217ece7b1561777d19195b14
#
_cell.length_a   1.000
_cell.length_b   1.000
_cell.length_c   1.000
_cell.angle_alpha   90.00
_cell.angle_beta   90.00
_cell.angle_gamma   90.00
#
_symmetry.space_group_name_H-M   'P 1'
#
loop_
_entity.id
_entity.type
_entity.pdbx_description
1 polymer ?
#
loop_
_entity_poly.entity_id
_entity_poly.type
_entity_poly.pdbx_seq_one_letter_code
_entity_poly.pdbx_strand_id
1 'polypeptide(L)'
;PKKDYWIQMQLQMEVLNLDECDFLETSFKEYPDEKTYRDDGNFNLSKEKQKKGVIICFNDGNKPFYEYCPLDIDNYDDYEKWRDNIIDQHDKLTWINDTYWYLKKKSCVLVRRNQKWFNSVEHKFKELWNIVLKERESGWEHRKPKSRSKKSHNVQPTLSITTPPLTAAEEPTQNKQDTPTTV
;
A
#
# COMPACT_ATOMS: atom_id res chain seq x y z
N PRO A 1 0.65 20.66 -7.90
CA PRO A 1 1.08 19.32 -8.33
C PRO A 1 2.54 19.29 -8.74
N LYS A 2 3.19 18.12 -8.65
CA LYS A 2 4.52 17.89 -9.22
C LYS A 2 4.47 18.08 -10.75
N LYS A 3 5.61 18.43 -11.35
CA LYS A 3 5.70 18.72 -12.80
C LYS A 3 5.15 17.59 -13.67
N ASP A 4 5.40 16.34 -13.31
CA ASP A 4 4.95 15.20 -14.11
C ASP A 4 3.43 15.05 -14.11
N TYR A 5 2.78 15.25 -12.95
CA TYR A 5 1.31 15.26 -12.84
C TYR A 5 0.70 16.45 -13.59
N TRP A 6 1.37 17.63 -13.54
CA TRP A 6 0.91 18.78 -14.31
C TRP A 6 0.96 18.48 -15.81
N ILE A 7 2.05 17.90 -16.34
CA ILE A 7 2.17 17.48 -17.75
C ILE A 7 1.07 16.48 -18.11
N GLN A 8 0.84 15.47 -17.26
CA GLN A 8 -0.21 14.48 -17.47
C GLN A 8 -1.60 15.14 -17.60
N MET A 9 -1.93 16.07 -16.71
CA MET A 9 -3.21 16.80 -16.77
C MET A 9 -3.32 17.67 -18.04
N GLN A 10 -2.24 18.35 -18.47
CA GLN A 10 -2.25 19.12 -19.69
C GLN A 10 -2.55 18.22 -20.91
N LEU A 11 -1.94 17.04 -20.99
CA LEU A 11 -2.22 16.08 -22.06
C LEU A 11 -3.64 15.53 -22.00
N GLN A 12 -4.16 15.23 -20.82
CA GLN A 12 -5.54 14.79 -20.65
C GLN A 12 -6.53 15.86 -21.08
N MET A 13 -6.32 17.12 -20.67
CA MET A 13 -7.17 18.24 -21.09
C MET A 13 -7.12 18.48 -22.60
N GLU A 14 -5.97 18.31 -23.22
CA GLU A 14 -5.84 18.42 -24.67
C GLU A 14 -6.60 17.33 -25.43
N VAL A 15 -6.43 16.06 -25.01
CA VAL A 15 -7.09 14.90 -25.63
C VAL A 15 -8.61 14.95 -25.46
N LEU A 16 -9.09 15.37 -24.26
CA LEU A 16 -10.52 15.43 -23.91
C LEU A 16 -11.16 16.77 -24.29
N ASN A 17 -10.38 17.73 -24.79
CA ASN A 17 -10.79 19.10 -25.08
C ASN A 17 -11.47 19.79 -23.89
N LEU A 18 -10.81 19.72 -22.72
CA LEU A 18 -11.24 20.35 -21.48
C LEU A 18 -10.36 21.56 -21.15
N ASP A 19 -10.93 22.57 -20.50
CA ASP A 19 -10.21 23.80 -20.13
C ASP A 19 -9.62 23.74 -18.72
N GLU A 20 -10.16 22.88 -17.88
CA GLU A 20 -9.82 22.79 -16.46
C GLU A 20 -9.77 21.33 -16.00
N CYS A 21 -8.94 21.05 -14.99
CA CYS A 21 -8.83 19.76 -14.32
C CYS A 21 -8.55 19.98 -12.83
N ASP A 22 -9.31 19.32 -11.97
CA ASP A 22 -9.04 19.28 -10.54
C ASP A 22 -7.99 18.23 -10.22
N PHE A 23 -6.90 18.67 -9.59
CA PHE A 23 -5.86 17.78 -9.07
C PHE A 23 -6.15 17.47 -7.60
N LEU A 24 -6.72 16.30 -7.35
CA LEU A 24 -7.02 15.81 -6.01
C LEU A 24 -5.90 14.90 -5.50
N GLU A 25 -5.29 15.31 -4.41
CA GLU A 25 -4.35 14.48 -3.63
C GLU A 25 -4.95 14.12 -2.28
N THR A 26 -4.91 12.85 -1.92
CA THR A 26 -5.36 12.35 -0.63
C THR A 26 -4.27 11.54 0.06
N SER A 27 -4.26 11.58 1.38
CA SER A 27 -3.39 10.76 2.22
C SER A 27 -4.23 10.06 3.26
N PHE A 28 -4.37 8.76 3.10
CA PHE A 28 -5.01 7.90 4.08
C PHE A 28 -4.00 7.33 5.06
N LYS A 29 -4.48 7.00 6.26
CA LYS A 29 -3.76 6.26 7.28
C LYS A 29 -4.67 5.18 7.82
N GLU A 30 -4.06 4.07 8.25
CA GLU A 30 -4.75 2.97 8.88
C GLU A 30 -4.63 3.08 10.40
N TYR A 31 -5.67 2.67 11.11
CA TYR A 31 -5.61 2.42 12.54
C TYR A 31 -4.99 1.04 12.78
N PRO A 32 -4.24 0.86 13.86
CA PRO A 32 -3.62 -0.43 14.16
C PRO A 32 -4.64 -1.53 14.48
N ASP A 33 -5.82 -1.15 15.00
CA ASP A 33 -6.88 -2.05 15.41
C ASP A 33 -8.23 -1.33 15.52
N GLU A 34 -9.30 -2.13 15.65
CA GLU A 34 -10.67 -1.64 15.81
C GLU A 34 -10.84 -0.81 17.09
N LYS A 35 -10.18 -1.18 18.18
CA LYS A 35 -10.29 -0.45 19.45
C LYS A 35 -9.80 0.99 19.29
N THR A 36 -8.62 1.18 18.68
CA THR A 36 -8.08 2.52 18.40
C THR A 36 -9.00 3.32 17.49
N TYR A 37 -9.61 2.66 16.49
CA TYR A 37 -10.61 3.28 15.63
C TYR A 37 -11.85 3.72 16.41
N ARG A 38 -12.41 2.87 17.28
CA ARG A 38 -13.60 3.18 18.10
C ARG A 38 -13.31 4.28 19.12
N ASP A 39 -12.12 4.31 19.69
CA ASP A 39 -11.69 5.31 20.69
C ASP A 39 -11.45 6.69 20.08
N ASP A 40 -11.33 6.83 18.75
CA ASP A 40 -11.07 8.09 18.05
C ASP A 40 -12.34 8.70 17.43
N GLY A 41 -13.15 9.35 18.25
CA GLY A 41 -14.34 10.08 17.81
C GLY A 41 -15.56 9.18 17.56
N ASN A 42 -16.33 9.50 16.50
CA ASN A 42 -17.53 8.74 16.09
C ASN A 42 -17.17 7.69 15.05
N PHE A 43 -18.17 6.94 14.54
CA PHE A 43 -17.92 5.93 13.51
C PHE A 43 -17.26 6.51 12.26
N ASN A 44 -17.78 7.61 11.71
CA ASN A 44 -17.33 8.19 10.44
C ASN A 44 -16.45 9.44 10.57
N LEU A 45 -16.19 9.92 11.81
CA LEU A 45 -15.36 11.11 12.07
C LEU A 45 -14.43 10.89 13.27
N SER A 46 -13.14 11.21 13.10
CA SER A 46 -12.16 11.25 14.18
C SER A 46 -12.41 12.45 15.12
N LYS A 47 -11.72 12.46 16.28
CA LYS A 47 -11.71 13.63 17.18
C LYS A 47 -11.25 14.91 16.49
N GLU A 48 -10.38 14.80 15.49
CA GLU A 48 -9.91 15.90 14.64
C GLU A 48 -10.84 16.20 13.44
N LYS A 49 -12.06 15.61 13.42
CA LYS A 49 -13.03 15.77 12.33
C LYS A 49 -12.54 15.27 10.97
N GLN A 50 -11.62 14.33 10.96
CA GLN A 50 -11.18 13.63 9.76
C GLN A 50 -12.18 12.53 9.41
N LYS A 51 -12.47 12.34 8.12
CA LYS A 51 -13.29 11.22 7.66
C LYS A 51 -12.60 9.91 7.96
N LYS A 52 -13.37 8.94 8.49
CA LYS A 52 -12.94 7.57 8.77
C LYS A 52 -13.89 6.59 8.09
N GLY A 53 -13.44 5.36 7.97
CA GLY A 53 -14.26 4.29 7.42
C GLY A 53 -13.59 2.94 7.55
N VAL A 54 -14.29 1.92 7.04
CA VAL A 54 -13.85 0.52 7.10
C VAL A 54 -13.89 -0.07 5.70
N ILE A 55 -12.94 -0.95 5.41
CA ILE A 55 -12.89 -1.76 4.21
C ILE A 55 -12.76 -3.21 4.67
N ILE A 56 -13.67 -4.08 4.22
CA ILE A 56 -13.61 -5.52 4.51
C ILE A 56 -12.87 -6.20 3.37
N CYS A 57 -11.89 -7.03 3.69
CA CYS A 57 -11.13 -7.82 2.72
C CYS A 57 -11.54 -9.27 2.79
N PHE A 58 -11.90 -9.85 1.65
CA PHE A 58 -12.14 -11.26 1.43
C PHE A 58 -11.13 -11.84 0.44
N ASN A 59 -11.06 -13.17 0.36
CA ASN A 59 -10.30 -13.89 -0.64
C ASN A 59 -11.17 -14.96 -1.31
N ASP A 60 -11.16 -14.98 -2.63
CA ASP A 60 -11.85 -16.00 -3.45
C ASP A 60 -10.97 -17.23 -3.73
N GLY A 61 -9.78 -17.32 -3.08
CA GLY A 61 -8.78 -18.37 -3.31
C GLY A 61 -7.68 -17.98 -4.31
N ASN A 62 -7.88 -16.93 -5.14
CA ASN A 62 -6.93 -16.45 -6.13
C ASN A 62 -6.46 -15.02 -5.88
N LYS A 63 -7.38 -14.14 -5.52
CA LYS A 63 -7.10 -12.72 -5.35
C LYS A 63 -7.95 -12.12 -4.24
N PRO A 64 -7.48 -11.01 -3.63
CA PRO A 64 -8.29 -10.28 -2.67
C PRO A 64 -9.49 -9.60 -3.34
N PHE A 65 -10.59 -9.56 -2.61
CA PHE A 65 -11.83 -8.87 -2.94
C PHE A 65 -12.18 -7.92 -1.80
N TYR A 66 -12.62 -6.70 -2.10
CA TYR A 66 -12.82 -5.65 -1.11
C TYR A 66 -14.24 -5.11 -1.14
N GLU A 67 -14.85 -5.02 0.03
CA GLU A 67 -16.11 -4.33 0.27
C GLU A 67 -15.86 -3.05 1.06
N TYR A 68 -16.42 -1.94 0.57
CA TYR A 68 -16.21 -0.62 1.13
C TYR A 68 -17.45 -0.20 1.93
N CYS A 69 -17.28 0.07 3.22
CA CYS A 69 -18.37 0.58 4.03
C CYS A 69 -18.93 1.88 3.43
N PRO A 70 -20.25 1.98 3.21
CA PRO A 70 -20.89 3.18 2.71
C PRO A 70 -20.57 4.40 3.59
N LEU A 71 -20.30 5.55 2.96
CA LEU A 71 -19.89 6.77 3.66
C LEU A 71 -21.04 7.49 4.38
N ASP A 72 -22.27 7.10 4.16
CA ASP A 72 -23.49 7.58 4.82
C ASP A 72 -23.79 6.82 6.12
N ILE A 73 -23.15 5.70 6.36
CA ILE A 73 -23.18 5.04 7.67
C ILE A 73 -22.35 5.89 8.65
N ASP A 74 -23.00 6.34 9.73
CA ASP A 74 -22.41 7.28 10.70
C ASP A 74 -22.36 6.76 12.14
N ASN A 75 -22.90 5.56 12.37
CA ASN A 75 -22.96 4.91 13.69
C ASN A 75 -22.55 3.42 13.62
N TYR A 76 -22.23 2.86 14.78
CA TYR A 76 -21.74 1.48 14.87
C TYR A 76 -22.85 0.43 14.66
N ASP A 77 -24.08 0.71 15.08
CA ASP A 77 -25.19 -0.23 14.95
C ASP A 77 -25.54 -0.49 13.47
N ASP A 78 -25.51 0.52 12.64
CA ASP A 78 -25.77 0.39 11.21
C ASP A 78 -24.56 -0.20 10.47
N TYR A 79 -23.34 0.09 10.96
CA TYR A 79 -22.14 -0.58 10.46
C TYR A 79 -22.17 -2.08 10.73
N GLU A 80 -22.51 -2.50 11.95
CA GLU A 80 -22.59 -3.92 12.31
C GLU A 80 -23.62 -4.66 11.47
N LYS A 81 -24.82 -4.08 11.26
CA LYS A 81 -25.84 -4.63 10.35
C LYS A 81 -25.34 -4.74 8.92
N TRP A 82 -24.69 -3.71 8.41
CA TRP A 82 -24.10 -3.72 7.08
C TRP A 82 -23.02 -4.79 6.96
N ARG A 83 -22.12 -4.87 7.93
CA ARG A 83 -21.04 -5.84 7.98
C ARG A 83 -21.55 -7.29 7.97
N ASP A 84 -22.52 -7.59 8.83
CA ASP A 84 -23.14 -8.92 8.90
C ASP A 84 -23.81 -9.31 7.58
N ASN A 85 -24.55 -8.37 6.97
CA ASN A 85 -25.16 -8.60 5.66
C ASN A 85 -24.11 -8.84 4.55
N ILE A 86 -22.99 -8.12 4.56
CA ILE A 86 -21.89 -8.34 3.59
C ILE A 86 -21.23 -9.70 3.79
N ILE A 87 -21.00 -10.11 5.03
CA ILE A 87 -20.45 -11.43 5.34
C ILE A 87 -21.38 -12.54 4.84
N ASP A 88 -22.69 -12.41 5.09
CA ASP A 88 -23.70 -13.36 4.64
C ASP A 88 -23.81 -13.43 3.09
N GLN A 89 -23.70 -12.27 2.42
CA GLN A 89 -23.71 -12.23 0.95
C GLN A 89 -22.47 -12.90 0.33
N HIS A 90 -21.37 -12.92 1.05
CA HIS A 90 -20.09 -13.48 0.62
C HIS A 90 -19.71 -14.77 1.35
N ASP A 91 -20.70 -15.62 1.67
CA ASP A 91 -20.56 -16.89 2.38
C ASP A 91 -19.54 -17.87 1.76
N LYS A 92 -19.30 -17.74 0.44
CA LYS A 92 -18.32 -18.53 -0.32
C LYS A 92 -16.91 -17.96 -0.32
N LEU A 93 -16.73 -16.75 0.17
CA LEU A 93 -15.43 -16.09 0.25
C LEU A 93 -14.86 -16.26 1.66
N THR A 94 -13.52 -16.29 1.75
CA THR A 94 -12.86 -16.31 3.05
C THR A 94 -12.64 -14.87 3.50
N TRP A 95 -13.24 -14.47 4.61
CA TRP A 95 -12.91 -13.21 5.27
C TRP A 95 -11.44 -13.21 5.72
N ILE A 96 -10.72 -12.13 5.46
CA ILE A 96 -9.30 -11.95 5.80
C ILE A 96 -9.13 -10.98 6.96
N ASN A 97 -9.59 -9.74 6.78
CA ASN A 97 -9.50 -8.69 7.79
C ASN A 97 -10.41 -7.51 7.47
N ASP A 98 -10.64 -6.68 8.47
CA ASP A 98 -11.22 -5.35 8.34
C ASP A 98 -10.09 -4.31 8.45
N THR A 99 -10.00 -3.42 7.49
CA THR A 99 -9.05 -2.31 7.47
C THR A 99 -9.76 -1.03 7.90
N TYR A 100 -9.36 -0.50 9.04
CA TYR A 100 -9.88 0.75 9.62
C TYR A 100 -9.00 1.91 9.18
N TRP A 101 -9.57 2.91 8.49
CA TRP A 101 -8.81 4.01 7.92
C TRP A 101 -9.35 5.38 8.31
N TYR A 102 -8.51 6.40 8.17
CA TYR A 102 -8.91 7.81 8.21
C TYR A 102 -8.22 8.64 7.14
N LEU A 103 -8.91 9.68 6.67
CA LEU A 103 -8.38 10.62 5.68
C LEU A 103 -7.53 11.69 6.39
N LYS A 104 -6.22 11.47 6.45
CA LYS A 104 -5.28 12.36 7.15
C LYS A 104 -5.16 13.73 6.49
N LYS A 105 -5.10 13.77 5.15
CA LYS A 105 -4.97 15.00 4.37
C LYS A 105 -5.71 14.89 3.06
N LYS A 106 -6.25 16.01 2.61
CA LYS A 106 -6.74 16.19 1.25
C LYS A 106 -6.29 17.54 0.71
N SER A 107 -5.98 17.60 -0.57
CA SER A 107 -5.67 18.81 -1.31
C SER A 107 -6.33 18.72 -2.67
N CYS A 108 -7.05 19.75 -3.06
CA CYS A 108 -7.63 19.87 -4.39
C CYS A 108 -7.15 21.17 -4.99
N VAL A 109 -6.48 21.10 -6.16
CA VAL A 109 -5.90 22.25 -6.84
C VAL A 109 -6.45 22.30 -8.26
N LEU A 110 -7.11 23.39 -8.61
CA LEU A 110 -7.57 23.63 -9.98
C LEU A 110 -6.37 23.90 -10.90
N VAL A 111 -6.25 23.11 -11.95
CA VAL A 111 -5.24 23.26 -13.01
C VAL A 111 -5.92 23.65 -14.30
N ARG A 112 -5.51 24.76 -14.87
CA ARG A 112 -6.03 25.24 -16.14
C ARG A 112 -5.20 24.75 -17.29
N ARG A 113 -5.84 24.52 -18.44
CA ARG A 113 -5.19 24.15 -19.72
C ARG A 113 -4.20 25.21 -20.15
N ASN A 114 -3.03 24.80 -20.60
CA ASN A 114 -1.99 25.67 -21.14
C ASN A 114 -1.72 25.32 -22.61
N GLN A 115 -2.54 25.87 -23.50
CA GLN A 115 -2.42 25.64 -24.93
C GLN A 115 -1.06 26.08 -25.49
N LYS A 116 -0.48 27.16 -24.95
CA LYS A 116 0.85 27.64 -25.40
C LYS A 116 1.94 26.62 -25.12
N TRP A 117 1.87 26.00 -23.91
CA TRP A 117 2.80 24.92 -23.58
C TRP A 117 2.61 23.72 -24.50
N PHE A 118 1.38 23.26 -24.72
CA PHE A 118 1.10 22.11 -25.57
C PHE A 118 1.63 22.34 -26.98
N ASN A 119 1.35 23.49 -27.61
CA ASN A 119 1.84 23.83 -28.93
C ASN A 119 3.38 23.82 -29.01
N SER A 120 4.07 24.18 -27.93
CA SER A 120 5.54 24.18 -27.89
C SER A 120 6.16 22.78 -27.87
N VAL A 121 5.41 21.76 -27.43
CA VAL A 121 5.89 20.37 -27.27
C VAL A 121 5.24 19.37 -28.23
N GLU A 122 4.21 19.77 -28.95
CA GLU A 122 3.44 18.92 -29.89
C GLU A 122 4.33 18.19 -30.89
N HIS A 123 5.33 18.88 -31.44
CA HIS A 123 6.27 18.29 -32.41
C HIS A 123 7.01 17.08 -31.81
N LYS A 124 7.37 17.10 -30.53
CA LYS A 124 8.05 15.99 -29.85
C LYS A 124 7.14 14.76 -29.72
N PHE A 125 5.84 14.96 -29.52
CA PHE A 125 4.87 13.87 -29.53
C PHE A 125 4.70 13.25 -30.91
N LYS A 126 4.70 14.07 -31.97
CA LYS A 126 4.68 13.58 -33.36
C LYS A 126 5.92 12.75 -33.67
N GLU A 127 7.09 13.23 -33.27
CA GLU A 127 8.36 12.48 -33.44
C GLU A 127 8.32 11.16 -32.71
N LEU A 128 7.90 11.16 -31.41
CA LEU A 128 7.77 9.95 -30.62
C LEU A 128 6.77 8.97 -31.26
N TRP A 129 5.64 9.47 -31.73
CA TRP A 129 4.65 8.64 -32.39
C TRP A 129 5.16 7.98 -33.66
N ASN A 130 5.91 8.71 -34.47
CA ASN A 130 6.55 8.15 -35.65
C ASN A 130 7.55 7.02 -35.29
N ILE A 131 8.28 7.16 -34.18
CA ILE A 131 9.13 6.08 -33.68
C ILE A 131 8.31 4.88 -33.30
N VAL A 132 7.19 5.07 -32.58
CA VAL A 132 6.28 3.99 -32.18
C VAL A 132 5.72 3.25 -33.40
N LEU A 133 5.27 3.99 -34.42
CA LEU A 133 4.77 3.39 -35.66
C LEU A 133 5.85 2.55 -36.36
N LYS A 134 7.07 3.07 -36.49
CA LYS A 134 8.20 2.34 -37.05
C LYS A 134 8.53 1.08 -36.27
N GLU A 135 8.53 1.15 -34.94
CA GLU A 135 8.86 0.01 -34.07
C GLU A 135 7.75 -1.05 -33.98
N ARG A 136 6.51 -0.68 -34.29
CA ARG A 136 5.42 -1.67 -34.48
C ARG A 136 5.68 -2.60 -35.66
N GLU A 137 6.37 -2.11 -36.68
CA GLU A 137 6.72 -2.88 -37.88
C GLU A 137 8.06 -3.60 -37.70
N SER A 138 9.08 -2.91 -37.16
CA SER A 138 10.47 -3.40 -37.09
C SER A 138 10.82 -4.15 -35.82
N GLY A 139 9.94 -4.11 -34.80
CA GLY A 139 10.21 -4.65 -33.44
C GLY A 139 10.88 -3.63 -32.52
N TRP A 140 10.73 -3.85 -31.22
CA TRP A 140 11.20 -2.97 -30.15
C TRP A 140 12.23 -3.64 -29.22
N GLU A 141 12.71 -4.83 -29.59
CA GLU A 141 13.59 -5.69 -28.78
C GLU A 141 14.90 -4.98 -28.40
N HIS A 142 15.38 -4.07 -29.23
CA HIS A 142 16.60 -3.29 -28.98
C HIS A 142 16.47 -2.35 -27.76
N ARG A 143 15.23 -2.04 -27.31
CA ARG A 143 14.94 -1.23 -26.12
C ARG A 143 14.90 -2.04 -24.83
N LYS A 144 14.91 -3.38 -24.90
CA LYS A 144 14.90 -4.21 -23.69
C LYS A 144 16.11 -3.89 -22.83
N PRO A 145 15.94 -3.67 -21.52
CA PRO A 145 17.07 -3.47 -20.64
C PRO A 145 17.98 -4.71 -20.72
N LYS A 146 19.28 -4.48 -20.91
CA LYS A 146 20.27 -5.57 -20.90
C LYS A 146 20.13 -6.28 -19.57
N SER A 147 19.87 -7.59 -19.60
CA SER A 147 19.85 -8.43 -18.41
C SER A 147 21.15 -8.21 -17.62
N ARG A 148 21.03 -7.76 -16.38
CA ARG A 148 22.20 -7.73 -15.49
C ARG A 148 22.61 -9.18 -15.27
N SER A 149 23.74 -9.58 -15.85
CA SER A 149 24.34 -10.86 -15.53
C SER A 149 24.49 -10.91 -14.00
N LYS A 150 23.83 -11.87 -13.36
CA LYS A 150 24.07 -12.17 -11.94
C LYS A 150 25.53 -12.54 -11.85
N LYS A 151 26.38 -11.66 -11.27
CA LYS A 151 27.70 -12.07 -10.82
C LYS A 151 27.46 -13.20 -9.83
N SER A 152 27.77 -14.41 -10.23
CA SER A 152 27.80 -15.56 -9.32
C SER A 152 28.89 -15.25 -8.30
N HIS A 153 28.49 -14.83 -7.11
CA HIS A 153 29.37 -14.90 -5.96
C HIS A 153 29.45 -16.37 -5.60
N ASN A 154 30.48 -17.01 -6.12
CA ASN A 154 30.91 -18.33 -5.69
C ASN A 154 31.54 -18.15 -4.30
N VAL A 155 30.68 -18.03 -3.28
CA VAL A 155 31.11 -18.16 -1.88
C VAL A 155 31.02 -19.64 -1.59
N GLN A 156 32.17 -20.30 -1.69
CA GLN A 156 32.35 -21.64 -1.09
C GLN A 156 32.23 -21.46 0.44
N PRO A 157 31.31 -22.14 1.11
CA PRO A 157 31.31 -22.17 2.56
C PRO A 157 32.39 -23.15 3.03
N THR A 158 33.53 -22.61 3.43
CA THR A 158 34.52 -23.38 4.20
C THR A 158 34.02 -23.39 5.66
N LEU A 159 33.18 -24.35 5.99
CA LEU A 159 32.85 -24.70 7.37
C LEU A 159 33.91 -25.72 7.86
N SER A 160 34.98 -25.21 8.45
CA SER A 160 35.86 -26.02 9.33
C SER A 160 35.25 -26.02 10.73
N ILE A 161 34.46 -27.04 11.02
CA ILE A 161 34.00 -27.29 12.40
C ILE A 161 35.10 -28.13 13.03
N THR A 162 35.95 -27.49 13.82
CA THR A 162 36.86 -28.20 14.75
C THR A 162 36.09 -28.36 16.06
N THR A 163 35.63 -29.56 16.32
CA THR A 163 35.12 -30.00 17.62
C THR A 163 36.27 -30.24 18.57
N PRO A 164 36.34 -29.62 19.76
CA PRO A 164 37.25 -30.07 20.80
C PRO A 164 36.69 -31.29 21.52
N PRO A 165 37.54 -32.20 22.04
CA PRO A 165 37.10 -33.45 22.66
C PRO A 165 36.46 -33.23 24.03
N LEU A 166 35.43 -34.01 24.31
CA LEU A 166 34.81 -34.16 25.62
C LEU A 166 35.85 -34.76 26.60
N THR A 167 36.12 -34.08 27.68
CA THR A 167 36.66 -34.70 28.90
C THR A 167 35.58 -34.77 29.96
N ALA A 168 35.56 -35.94 30.59
CA ALA A 168 34.53 -36.42 31.48
C ALA A 168 34.49 -35.72 32.84
N ALA A 169 33.27 -35.68 33.36
CA ALA A 169 32.81 -35.84 34.72
C ALA A 169 33.62 -35.29 35.92
N GLU A 170 32.97 -34.45 36.68
CA GLU A 170 32.92 -34.63 38.15
C GLU A 170 31.63 -34.03 38.67
N GLU A 171 30.84 -34.86 39.35
CA GLU A 171 29.63 -34.60 40.10
C GLU A 171 29.97 -34.22 41.59
N PRO A 172 29.00 -34.00 42.46
CA PRO A 172 28.71 -32.74 43.13
C PRO A 172 29.03 -32.74 44.61
N THR A 173 29.04 -31.62 45.25
CA THR A 173 28.94 -31.57 46.72
C THR A 173 27.91 -30.58 47.17
N GLN A 174 26.90 -31.13 47.85
CA GLN A 174 25.91 -30.42 48.70
C GLN A 174 26.60 -29.76 49.88
N ASN A 175 26.15 -28.58 50.30
CA ASN A 175 25.92 -28.22 51.73
C ASN A 175 25.06 -26.92 51.76
N LYS A 176 23.85 -27.09 52.23
CA LYS A 176 23.21 -26.83 53.51
C LYS A 176 23.40 -25.46 54.14
N GLN A 177 22.20 -24.86 54.36
CA GLN A 177 21.79 -24.02 55.52
C GLN A 177 22.43 -22.63 55.61
N ASP A 178 21.65 -21.52 55.74
CA ASP A 178 20.73 -21.17 56.82
C ASP A 178 19.90 -19.92 56.42
N THR A 179 18.62 -19.98 56.78
CA THR A 179 17.84 -18.79 57.15
C THR A 179 18.26 -18.30 58.53
N PRO A 180 18.09 -17.02 58.96
CA PRO A 180 16.78 -16.49 59.29
C PRO A 180 16.55 -14.96 59.17
N THR A 181 15.26 -14.58 59.12
CA THR A 181 14.46 -13.67 59.98
C THR A 181 14.76 -12.17 60.03
N THR A 182 13.68 -11.44 59.70
CA THR A 182 13.10 -10.24 60.35
C THR A 182 13.93 -8.92 60.47
N VAL A 183 13.47 -7.84 59.92
CA VAL A 183 12.63 -6.77 60.50
C VAL A 183 11.93 -6.03 59.36
#